data_bd9cfa66e865173fd3048478e0c06412
#
_entry.id   bd9cfa66e865173fd3048478e0c06412
#
_cell.length_a   1.000
_cell.length_b   1.000
_cell.length_c   1.000
_cell.angle_alpha   90.00
_cell.angle_beta   90.00
_cell.angle_gamma   90.00
#
_symmetry.space_group_name_H-M   'P 1'
#
loop_
_entity.id
_entity.type
_entity.pdbx_description
1 polymer ?
#
loop_
_entity_poly.entity_id
_entity_poly.type
_entity_poly.pdbx_seq_one_letter_code
_entity_poly.pdbx_strand_id
1 'polypeptide(L)' 'MKVRDEVKIMLMSKCMTLTQLAKKMTELSGKNYSQSLLSHKLKDESLKYSEMKLICKILGYRIYIDFDEIRLGR' A
#
# COMPACT_ATOMS: atom_id res chain seq x y z
N MET A 1 -9.77 10.86 -3.18
CA MET A 1 -8.92 9.97 -4.02
C MET A 1 -8.97 8.56 -3.45
N LYS A 2 -9.01 7.56 -4.30
CA LYS A 2 -9.02 6.17 -3.86
C LYS A 2 -7.63 5.74 -3.38
N VAL A 3 -7.59 4.82 -2.42
CA VAL A 3 -6.34 4.28 -1.88
C VAL A 3 -5.45 3.71 -2.99
N ARG A 4 -6.06 3.04 -3.97
CA ARG A 4 -5.32 2.49 -5.11
C ARG A 4 -4.53 3.57 -5.84
N ASP A 5 -5.13 4.72 -6.08
CA ASP A 5 -4.49 5.81 -6.80
C ASP A 5 -3.39 6.44 -5.97
N GLU A 6 -3.62 6.59 -4.67
CA GLU A 6 -2.61 7.12 -3.76
C GLU A 6 -1.40 6.19 -3.67
N VAL A 7 -1.62 4.88 -3.59
CA VAL A 7 -0.53 3.91 -3.56
C VAL A 7 0.28 3.95 -4.86
N LYS A 8 -0.40 4.08 -6.01
CA LYS A 8 0.30 4.23 -7.29
C LYS A 8 1.20 5.47 -7.30
N ILE A 9 0.70 6.59 -6.82
CA ILE A 9 1.47 7.84 -6.75
C ILE A 9 2.68 7.65 -5.85
N MET A 10 2.51 7.02 -4.68
CA MET A 10 3.60 6.75 -3.77
C MET A 10 4.67 5.85 -4.39
N LEU A 11 4.26 4.82 -5.10
CA LEU A 11 5.19 3.92 -5.79
C LEU A 11 5.99 4.66 -6.85
N MET A 12 5.33 5.49 -7.66
CA MET A 12 5.99 6.30 -8.68
C MET A 12 7.00 7.26 -8.04
N SER A 13 6.61 7.90 -6.96
CA SER A 13 7.45 8.83 -6.22
C SER A 13 8.72 8.17 -5.67
N LYS A 14 8.67 6.90 -5.33
CA LYS A 14 9.79 6.14 -4.79
C LYS A 14 10.49 5.27 -5.86
N CYS A 15 10.09 5.39 -7.11
CA CYS A 15 10.62 4.58 -8.21
C CYS A 15 10.54 3.08 -7.90
N MET A 16 9.44 2.67 -7.29
CA MET A 16 9.23 1.28 -6.88
C MET A 16 8.06 0.68 -7.67
N THR A 17 8.20 -0.59 -8.06
CA THR A 17 7.13 -1.31 -8.73
C THR A 17 6.25 -2.03 -7.72
N LEU A 18 5.05 -2.41 -8.16
CA LEU A 18 4.12 -3.17 -7.32
C LEU A 18 4.72 -4.54 -6.93
N THR A 19 5.47 -5.14 -7.84
CA THR A 19 6.17 -6.41 -7.59
C THR A 19 7.19 -6.26 -6.45
N GLN A 20 7.95 -5.17 -6.48
CA GLN A 20 8.92 -4.88 -5.41
C GLN A 20 8.24 -4.63 -4.08
N LEU A 21 7.12 -3.92 -4.09
CA LEU A 21 6.34 -3.67 -2.88
C LEU A 21 5.82 -4.99 -2.29
N ALA A 22 5.26 -5.87 -3.13
CA ALA A 22 4.75 -7.15 -2.69
C ALA A 22 5.86 -8.00 -2.05
N LYS A 23 7.05 -7.98 -2.64
CA LYS A 23 8.20 -8.71 -2.10
C LYS A 23 8.58 -8.19 -0.72
N LYS A 24 8.64 -6.87 -0.54
CA LYS A 24 8.96 -6.28 0.76
C LYS A 24 7.89 -6.56 1.81
N MET A 25 6.64 -6.54 1.42
CA MET A 25 5.53 -6.89 2.31
C MET A 25 5.64 -8.34 2.79
N THR A 26 6.02 -9.25 1.89
CA THR A 26 6.24 -10.65 2.23
C THR A 26 7.37 -10.79 3.26
N GLU A 27 8.47 -10.10 3.02
CA GLU A 27 9.63 -10.16 3.91
C GLU A 27 9.32 -9.62 5.31
N LEU A 28 8.58 -8.52 5.41
CA LEU A 28 8.33 -7.85 6.68
C LEU A 28 7.17 -8.45 7.46
N SER A 29 6.16 -8.98 6.77
CA SER A 29 4.95 -9.49 7.43
C SER A 29 5.01 -10.98 7.74
N GLY A 30 5.86 -11.72 7.03
CA GLY A 30 5.89 -13.17 7.09
C GLY A 30 4.74 -13.83 6.35
N LYS A 31 3.87 -13.05 5.70
CA LYS A 31 2.77 -13.56 4.89
C LYS A 31 3.14 -13.45 3.42
N ASN A 32 2.60 -14.34 2.61
CA ASN A 32 2.92 -14.37 1.20
C ASN A 32 2.08 -13.37 0.40
N TYR A 33 2.71 -12.34 -0.11
CA TYR A 33 2.09 -11.35 -0.99
C TYR A 33 2.68 -11.48 -2.39
N SER A 34 1.80 -11.56 -3.39
CA SER A 34 2.20 -11.51 -4.79
C SER A 34 1.75 -10.21 -5.42
N GLN A 35 2.33 -9.86 -6.55
CA GLN A 35 1.91 -8.68 -7.30
C GLN A 35 0.43 -8.79 -7.69
N SER A 36 -0.01 -9.97 -8.12
CA SER A 36 -1.40 -10.20 -8.50
C SER A 36 -2.36 -10.04 -7.34
N LEU A 37 -2.01 -10.59 -6.17
CA LEU A 37 -2.83 -10.46 -4.97
C LEU A 37 -2.94 -9.01 -4.55
N LEU A 38 -1.83 -8.29 -4.53
CA LEU A 38 -1.80 -6.90 -4.12
C LEU A 38 -2.59 -6.02 -5.08
N SER A 39 -2.43 -6.25 -6.39
CA SER A 39 -3.19 -5.55 -7.42
C SER A 39 -4.69 -5.77 -7.24
N HIS A 40 -5.09 -6.99 -6.96
CA HIS A 40 -6.50 -7.35 -6.74
C HIS A 40 -7.06 -6.64 -5.50
N LYS A 41 -6.32 -6.65 -4.40
CA LYS A 41 -6.75 -5.98 -3.17
C LYS A 41 -6.89 -4.48 -3.35
N LEU A 42 -6.00 -3.87 -4.11
CA LEU A 42 -6.08 -2.43 -4.40
C LEU A 42 -7.29 -2.12 -5.29
N LYS A 43 -7.53 -2.94 -6.29
CA LYS A 43 -8.66 -2.76 -7.20
C LYS A 43 -10.00 -2.89 -6.49
N ASP A 44 -10.13 -3.89 -5.62
CA ASP A 44 -11.37 -4.18 -4.89
C ASP A 44 -11.48 -3.37 -3.59
N GLU A 45 -10.48 -2.56 -3.28
CA GLU A 45 -10.45 -1.79 -2.03
C GLU A 45 -10.59 -2.68 -0.80
N SER A 46 -9.96 -3.87 -0.85
CA SER A 46 -10.05 -4.86 0.22
C SER A 46 -8.81 -4.92 1.11
N LEU A 47 -7.93 -3.93 1.01
CA LEU A 47 -6.77 -3.81 1.90
C LEU A 47 -7.20 -3.56 3.32
N LYS A 48 -6.63 -4.33 4.24
CA LYS A 48 -6.83 -4.12 5.68
C LYS A 48 -5.99 -2.93 6.14
N TYR A 49 -6.41 -2.32 7.25
CA TYR A 49 -5.67 -1.21 7.84
C TYR A 49 -4.22 -1.60 8.15
N SER A 50 -3.99 -2.81 8.66
CA SER A 50 -2.65 -3.31 8.95
C SER A 50 -1.79 -3.41 7.70
N GLU A 51 -2.39 -3.78 6.57
CA GLU A 51 -1.70 -3.86 5.29
C GLU A 51 -1.33 -2.45 4.78
N MET A 52 -2.23 -1.50 4.94
CA MET A 52 -1.97 -0.10 4.58
C MET A 52 -0.86 0.51 5.42
N LYS A 53 -0.84 0.21 6.73
CA LYS A 53 0.24 0.65 7.61
C LYS A 53 1.58 0.09 7.16
N LEU A 54 1.61 -1.18 6.76
CA LEU A 54 2.83 -1.82 6.28
C LEU A 54 3.33 -1.17 4.98
N ILE A 55 2.42 -0.91 4.04
CA ILE A 55 2.76 -0.23 2.79
C ILE A 55 3.36 1.16 3.09
N CYS A 56 2.72 1.91 3.96
CA CYS A 56 3.20 3.24 4.31
C CYS A 56 4.56 3.20 5.00
N LYS A 57 4.78 2.21 5.85
CA LYS A 57 6.07 2.02 6.50
C LYS A 57 7.18 1.73 5.49
N ILE A 58 6.91 0.88 4.51
CA ILE A 58 7.86 0.54 3.46
C ILE A 58 8.20 1.76 2.61
N LEU A 59 7.19 2.55 2.27
CA LEU A 59 7.34 3.70 1.37
C LEU A 59 7.69 5.00 2.09
N GLY A 60 7.73 5.00 3.43
CA GLY A 60 8.08 6.18 4.21
C GLY A 60 6.97 7.22 4.29
N TYR A 61 5.73 6.81 4.18
CA TYR A 61 4.57 7.69 4.29
C TYR A 61 3.85 7.48 5.60
N ARG A 62 2.99 8.44 5.97
CA ARG A 62 2.13 8.34 7.14
C ARG A 62 0.69 8.12 6.69
N ILE A 63 -0.12 7.52 7.56
CA ILE A 63 -1.55 7.36 7.34
C ILE A 63 -2.28 8.42 8.14
N TYR A 64 -3.17 9.16 7.46
CA TYR A 64 -4.06 10.13 8.08
C TYR A 64 -5.49 9.61 7.97
N ILE A 65 -6.24 9.71 9.06
CA ILE A 65 -7.65 9.30 9.10
C ILE A 65 -8.50 10.53 9.34
N ASP A 66 -9.33 10.87 8.35
CA ASP A 66 -10.36 11.90 8.47
C ASP A 66 -11.70 11.23 8.76
N PHE A 67 -12.75 12.04 8.97
CA PHE A 67 -14.07 11.52 9.27
C PHE A 67 -14.59 10.54 8.23
N ASP A 68 -14.36 10.81 6.97
CA ASP A 68 -14.96 10.06 5.86
C ASP A 68 -13.95 9.26 5.04
N GLU A 69 -12.65 9.44 5.26
CA GLU A 69 -11.67 8.77 4.42
C GLU A 69 -10.32 8.63 5.13
N ILE A 70 -9.53 7.69 4.63
CA ILE A 70 -8.14 7.49 5.04
C ILE A 70 -7.26 8.17 4.01
N ARG A 71 -6.34 9.01 4.46
CA ARG A 71 -5.38 9.70 3.61
C ARG A 71 -3.98 9.23 3.89
N LEU A 72 -3.17 9.17 2.84
CA LEU A 72 -1.78 8.76 2.93
C LEU A 72 -0.89 9.97 2.63
N GLY A 73 0.14 10.18 3.46
CA GLY A 73 1.04 11.31 3.29
C GLY A 73 2.40 11.04 3.92
N ARG A 74 3.30 12.00 3.72
CA ARG A 74 4.66 11.92 4.27
C ARG A 74 4.72 12.35 5.73
#